data_95a2f48ac4b79bd7da58d48acbc17fd5
#
_entry.id   95a2f48ac4b79bd7da58d48acbc17fd5
#
_cell.length_a   1.000
_cell.length_b   1.000
_cell.length_c   1.000
_cell.angle_alpha   90.00
_cell.angle_beta   90.00
_cell.angle_gamma   90.00
#
_symmetry.space_group_name_H-M   'P 1'
#
loop_
_entity.id
_entity.type
_entity.pdbx_description
1 polymer ?
#
loop_
_entity_poly.entity_id
_entity_poly.type
_entity_poly.pdbx_seq_one_letter_code
_entity_poly.pdbx_strand_id
1 'polypeptide(L)'
;MTRLSGKTALVTGGGQGVGRGIALALAAQGAAVAITGRTERTLKDTAAEIAARGGRALTVVGDVGERDDVDRMVAETVREFGGLDVLVNNAQSSVQRRLEQTSYADVELAYRSGPLAVFHAMRAALPHLRASRGSVVNLGSSAAVQGEATFAAYAMAKEAIRGLTRVAAREWGAYGIRVNVVCPAALSPAAEDFFAAHPEKAESVLRAIPLGRMGDPETDIGRAVAALVSDDMAYLTGATLMLEGGRTLIG
;
A
#
# COMPACT_ATOMS: atom_id res chain seq x y z
N MET A 1 -2.52 3.73 -25.53
CA MET A 1 -3.26 4.38 -24.43
C MET A 1 -2.70 3.86 -23.11
N THR A 2 -2.58 4.72 -22.12
CA THR A 2 -2.16 4.32 -20.77
C THR A 2 -3.31 3.55 -20.10
N ARG A 3 -2.97 2.49 -19.32
CA ARG A 3 -3.94 1.53 -18.73
C ARG A 3 -4.94 2.16 -17.74
N LEU A 4 -4.58 3.30 -17.14
CA LEU A 4 -5.37 3.97 -16.10
C LEU A 4 -5.80 5.39 -16.50
N SER A 5 -5.84 5.67 -17.80
CA SER A 5 -6.31 6.96 -18.30
C SER A 5 -7.74 7.25 -17.83
N GLY A 6 -7.96 8.44 -17.24
CA GLY A 6 -9.25 8.84 -16.67
C GLY A 6 -9.60 8.22 -15.31
N LYS A 7 -8.72 7.39 -14.73
CA LYS A 7 -8.90 6.81 -13.39
C LYS A 7 -8.35 7.72 -12.31
N THR A 8 -8.97 7.66 -11.13
CA THR A 8 -8.53 8.35 -9.91
C THR A 8 -8.08 7.35 -8.87
N ALA A 9 -6.88 7.56 -8.33
CA ALA A 9 -6.29 6.73 -7.27
C ALA A 9 -6.03 7.52 -5.99
N LEU A 10 -6.28 6.90 -4.83
CA LEU A 10 -5.84 7.38 -3.52
C LEU A 10 -4.80 6.42 -2.96
N VAL A 11 -3.61 6.92 -2.62
CA VAL A 11 -2.50 6.14 -2.05
C VAL A 11 -2.14 6.68 -0.67
N THR A 12 -2.39 5.90 0.38
CA THR A 12 -1.98 6.28 1.74
C THR A 12 -0.49 6.01 1.95
N GLY A 13 0.21 6.94 2.63
CA GLY A 13 1.67 6.84 2.80
C GLY A 13 2.44 7.05 1.49
N GLY A 14 1.89 7.85 0.55
CA GLY A 14 2.45 8.06 -0.80
C GLY A 14 3.67 8.97 -0.89
N GLY A 15 4.19 9.49 0.24
CA GLY A 15 5.31 10.42 0.25
C GLY A 15 6.70 9.78 0.22
N GLN A 16 6.83 8.45 0.42
CA GLN A 16 8.12 7.75 0.43
C GLN A 16 7.98 6.25 0.18
N GLY A 17 9.11 5.58 -0.05
CA GLY A 17 9.21 4.12 -0.17
C GLY A 17 8.21 3.51 -1.16
N VAL A 18 7.61 2.39 -0.77
CA VAL A 18 6.67 1.63 -1.62
C VAL A 18 5.46 2.48 -2.03
N GLY A 19 4.88 3.25 -1.11
CA GLY A 19 3.73 4.10 -1.43
C GLY A 19 4.04 5.16 -2.48
N ARG A 20 5.23 5.80 -2.40
CA ARG A 20 5.71 6.73 -3.43
C ARG A 20 5.89 6.03 -4.77
N GLY A 21 6.55 4.87 -4.78
CA GLY A 21 6.75 4.10 -6.02
C GLY A 21 5.42 3.71 -6.67
N ILE A 22 4.44 3.28 -5.88
CA ILE A 22 3.08 2.99 -6.37
C ILE A 22 2.43 4.24 -6.95
N ALA A 23 2.49 5.38 -6.26
CA ALA A 23 1.90 6.65 -6.73
C ALA A 23 2.49 7.09 -8.08
N LEU A 24 3.82 7.02 -8.23
CA LEU A 24 4.53 7.34 -9.47
C LEU A 24 4.11 6.40 -10.62
N ALA A 25 4.05 5.10 -10.36
CA ALA A 25 3.66 4.11 -11.37
C ALA A 25 2.20 4.26 -11.81
N LEU A 26 1.27 4.53 -10.89
CA LEU A 26 -0.14 4.80 -11.23
C LEU A 26 -0.27 6.07 -12.08
N ALA A 27 0.42 7.15 -11.71
CA ALA A 27 0.45 8.38 -12.50
C ALA A 27 1.06 8.17 -13.89
N ALA A 28 2.15 7.41 -14.01
CA ALA A 28 2.76 7.06 -15.29
C ALA A 28 1.83 6.25 -16.21
N GLN A 29 0.84 5.54 -15.64
CA GLN A 29 -0.23 4.86 -16.37
C GLN A 29 -1.47 5.75 -16.63
N GLY A 30 -1.39 7.06 -16.32
CA GLY A 30 -2.43 8.05 -16.64
C GLY A 30 -3.49 8.28 -15.57
N ALA A 31 -3.33 7.72 -14.37
CA ALA A 31 -4.22 8.01 -13.26
C ALA A 31 -3.97 9.42 -12.69
N ALA A 32 -5.02 10.09 -12.23
CA ALA A 32 -4.90 11.19 -11.29
C ALA A 32 -4.70 10.60 -9.88
N VAL A 33 -3.68 11.04 -9.14
CA VAL A 33 -3.27 10.38 -7.90
C VAL A 33 -3.34 11.34 -6.71
N ALA A 34 -4.19 11.04 -5.73
CA ALA A 34 -4.12 11.64 -4.41
C ALA A 34 -3.13 10.85 -3.55
N ILE A 35 -2.18 11.54 -2.93
CA ILE A 35 -1.20 10.97 -2.02
C ILE A 35 -1.37 11.55 -0.63
N THR A 36 -1.39 10.69 0.39
CA THR A 36 -1.61 11.12 1.77
C THR A 36 -0.49 10.65 2.70
N GLY A 37 -0.34 11.35 3.81
CA GLY A 37 0.66 11.05 4.83
C GLY A 37 0.84 12.20 5.82
N ARG A 38 1.64 11.99 6.85
CA ARG A 38 1.84 12.97 7.93
C ARG A 38 2.84 14.07 7.60
N THR A 39 3.75 13.82 6.65
CA THR A 39 4.87 14.72 6.36
C THR A 39 4.62 15.46 5.05
N GLU A 40 4.19 16.72 5.14
CA GLU A 40 3.83 17.55 4.00
C GLU A 40 4.96 17.65 2.95
N ARG A 41 6.21 17.82 3.39
CA ARG A 41 7.37 17.93 2.51
C ARG A 41 7.49 16.74 1.57
N THR A 42 7.48 15.52 2.09
CA THR A 42 7.64 14.31 1.27
C THR A 42 6.47 14.08 0.31
N LEU A 43 5.26 14.51 0.69
CA LEU A 43 4.11 14.49 -0.21
C LEU A 43 4.30 15.50 -1.36
N LYS A 44 4.73 16.72 -1.06
CA LYS A 44 5.01 17.75 -2.08
C LYS A 44 6.11 17.34 -3.04
N ASP A 45 7.19 16.71 -2.53
CA ASP A 45 8.28 16.19 -3.35
C ASP A 45 7.77 15.14 -4.35
N THR A 46 6.94 14.19 -3.88
CA THR A 46 6.33 13.16 -4.74
C THR A 46 5.35 13.78 -5.75
N ALA A 47 4.52 14.73 -5.33
CA ALA A 47 3.58 15.41 -6.23
C ALA A 47 4.29 16.21 -7.31
N ALA A 48 5.37 16.91 -6.95
CA ALA A 48 6.20 17.66 -7.90
C ALA A 48 6.82 16.74 -8.96
N GLU A 49 7.29 15.55 -8.55
CA GLU A 49 7.82 14.57 -9.50
C GLU A 49 6.75 14.01 -10.42
N ILE A 50 5.54 13.70 -9.90
CA ILE A 50 4.40 13.30 -10.74
C ILE A 50 4.10 14.39 -11.77
N ALA A 51 4.04 15.66 -11.34
CA ALA A 51 3.78 16.80 -12.22
C ALA A 51 4.87 16.99 -13.28
N ALA A 52 6.15 16.87 -12.89
CA ALA A 52 7.29 16.95 -13.81
C ALA A 52 7.25 15.87 -14.91
N ARG A 53 6.63 14.73 -14.61
CA ARG A 53 6.39 13.63 -15.58
C ARG A 53 5.07 13.77 -16.35
N GLY A 54 4.37 14.92 -16.23
CA GLY A 54 3.09 15.20 -16.91
C GLY A 54 1.86 14.57 -16.28
N GLY A 55 1.97 14.01 -15.08
CA GLY A 55 0.86 13.43 -14.32
C GLY A 55 0.12 14.47 -13.46
N ARG A 56 -1.00 14.05 -12.85
CA ARG A 56 -1.82 14.87 -11.95
C ARG A 56 -1.71 14.32 -10.54
N ALA A 57 -1.39 15.17 -9.57
CA ALA A 57 -1.30 14.77 -8.16
C ALA A 57 -2.03 15.76 -7.24
N LEU A 58 -2.63 15.22 -6.17
CA LEU A 58 -3.15 15.96 -5.01
C LEU A 58 -2.42 15.49 -3.76
N THR A 59 -2.04 16.40 -2.88
CA THR A 59 -1.49 16.07 -1.57
C THR A 59 -2.50 16.35 -0.46
N VAL A 60 -2.74 15.38 0.42
CA VAL A 60 -3.61 15.56 1.60
C VAL A 60 -2.82 15.13 2.83
N VAL A 61 -2.45 16.10 3.66
CA VAL A 61 -1.74 15.83 4.93
C VAL A 61 -2.71 15.27 5.96
N GLY A 62 -2.35 14.17 6.64
CA GLY A 62 -3.15 13.59 7.71
C GLY A 62 -2.60 12.25 8.19
N ASP A 63 -3.14 11.77 9.30
CA ASP A 63 -2.81 10.47 9.89
C ASP A 63 -3.92 9.45 9.62
N VAL A 64 -3.57 8.33 9.00
CA VAL A 64 -4.53 7.24 8.75
C VAL A 64 -5.08 6.60 10.03
N GLY A 65 -4.40 6.78 11.16
CA GLY A 65 -4.88 6.38 12.47
C GLY A 65 -6.04 7.24 13.01
N GLU A 66 -6.31 8.39 12.39
CA GLU A 66 -7.39 9.30 12.76
C GLU A 66 -8.52 9.21 11.73
N ARG A 67 -9.72 8.83 12.22
CA ARG A 67 -10.86 8.59 11.34
C ARG A 67 -11.26 9.81 10.52
N ASP A 68 -11.30 10.99 11.15
CA ASP A 68 -11.71 12.24 10.49
C ASP A 68 -10.72 12.63 9.38
N ASP A 69 -9.42 12.34 9.58
CA ASP A 69 -8.41 12.53 8.53
C ASP A 69 -8.66 11.58 7.35
N VAL A 70 -9.00 10.31 7.60
CA VAL A 70 -9.31 9.34 6.55
C VAL A 70 -10.54 9.76 5.75
N ASP A 71 -11.61 10.19 6.43
CA ASP A 71 -12.82 10.68 5.77
C ASP A 71 -12.51 11.92 4.91
N ARG A 72 -11.68 12.84 5.40
CA ARG A 72 -11.21 14.02 4.67
C ARG A 72 -10.33 13.64 3.46
N MET A 73 -9.41 12.69 3.59
CA MET A 73 -8.57 12.20 2.49
C MET A 73 -9.42 11.70 1.31
N VAL A 74 -10.45 10.91 1.59
CA VAL A 74 -11.37 10.41 0.56
C VAL A 74 -12.19 11.57 -0.04
N ALA A 75 -12.76 12.42 0.81
CA ALA A 75 -13.60 13.53 0.37
C ALA A 75 -12.84 14.54 -0.51
N GLU A 76 -11.61 14.90 -0.14
CA GLU A 76 -10.77 15.80 -0.93
C GLU A 76 -10.35 15.17 -2.26
N THR A 77 -10.04 13.87 -2.28
CA THR A 77 -9.74 13.15 -3.52
C THR A 77 -10.92 13.20 -4.49
N VAL A 78 -12.12 12.90 -3.99
CA VAL A 78 -13.34 12.91 -4.80
C VAL A 78 -13.70 14.32 -5.27
N ARG A 79 -13.55 15.32 -4.40
CA ARG A 79 -13.80 16.73 -4.76
C ARG A 79 -12.88 17.21 -5.87
N GLU A 80 -11.58 16.86 -5.81
CA GLU A 80 -10.58 17.31 -6.78
C GLU A 80 -10.69 16.60 -8.13
N PHE A 81 -10.91 15.28 -8.11
CA PHE A 81 -10.83 14.47 -9.31
C PHE A 81 -12.19 13.94 -9.82
N GLY A 82 -13.28 14.18 -9.09
CA GLY A 82 -14.64 13.81 -9.49
C GLY A 82 -15.05 12.38 -9.14
N GLY A 83 -14.17 11.57 -8.57
CA GLY A 83 -14.46 10.17 -8.22
C GLY A 83 -13.28 9.45 -7.59
N LEU A 84 -13.46 8.15 -7.35
CA LEU A 84 -12.39 7.28 -6.85
C LEU A 84 -12.53 5.88 -7.47
N ASP A 85 -11.51 5.45 -8.20
CA ASP A 85 -11.45 4.14 -8.86
C ASP A 85 -10.52 3.17 -8.14
N VAL A 86 -9.45 3.68 -7.53
CA VAL A 86 -8.39 2.88 -6.92
C VAL A 86 -8.07 3.38 -5.52
N LEU A 87 -8.14 2.48 -4.53
CA LEU A 87 -7.67 2.73 -3.17
C LEU A 87 -6.45 1.85 -2.87
N VAL A 88 -5.31 2.47 -2.52
CA VAL A 88 -4.12 1.76 -2.07
C VAL A 88 -3.85 2.06 -0.60
N ASN A 89 -4.12 1.08 0.26
CA ASN A 89 -3.86 1.15 1.69
C ASN A 89 -2.42 0.67 1.97
N ASN A 90 -1.48 1.63 1.96
CA ASN A 90 -0.06 1.34 2.15
C ASN A 90 0.47 1.86 3.51
N ALA A 91 -0.04 2.97 4.03
CA ALA A 91 0.44 3.55 5.29
C ALA A 91 0.26 2.59 6.48
N GLN A 92 1.30 2.47 7.28
CA GLN A 92 1.28 1.79 8.58
C GLN A 92 2.46 2.24 9.44
N SER A 93 2.27 2.22 10.76
CA SER A 93 3.32 2.39 11.78
C SER A 93 3.36 1.16 12.67
N SER A 94 4.55 0.69 13.01
CA SER A 94 4.75 -0.43 13.93
C SER A 94 6.14 -0.36 14.55
N VAL A 95 6.30 -1.02 15.68
CA VAL A 95 7.59 -1.17 16.37
C VAL A 95 7.99 -2.64 16.33
N GLN A 96 9.28 -2.91 16.08
CA GLN A 96 9.84 -4.26 16.12
C GLN A 96 10.38 -4.53 17.52
N ARG A 97 9.87 -5.59 18.14
CA ARG A 97 10.29 -6.09 19.46
C ARG A 97 10.13 -7.59 19.53
N ARG A 98 10.92 -8.25 20.40
CA ARG A 98 10.66 -9.64 20.77
C ARG A 98 9.28 -9.76 21.40
N LEU A 99 8.63 -10.91 21.23
CA LEU A 99 7.23 -11.10 21.67
C LEU A 99 7.05 -10.78 23.17
N GLU A 100 7.97 -11.23 24.01
CA GLU A 100 7.93 -10.97 25.46
C GLU A 100 8.14 -9.50 25.85
N GLN A 101 8.60 -8.66 24.92
CA GLN A 101 8.83 -7.22 25.11
C GLN A 101 7.78 -6.37 24.41
N THR A 102 6.91 -6.98 23.61
CA THR A 102 5.86 -6.28 22.87
C THR A 102 4.79 -5.79 23.86
N SER A 103 4.62 -4.48 23.93
CA SER A 103 3.62 -3.86 24.81
C SER A 103 2.24 -3.80 24.14
N TYR A 104 1.18 -3.61 24.94
CA TYR A 104 -0.16 -3.32 24.41
C TYR A 104 -0.18 -2.06 23.55
N ALA A 105 0.60 -1.03 23.90
CA ALA A 105 0.71 0.20 23.10
C ALA A 105 1.34 -0.06 21.71
N ASP A 106 2.32 -0.98 21.61
CA ASP A 106 2.88 -1.40 20.30
C ASP A 106 1.80 -2.08 19.44
N VAL A 107 0.95 -2.92 20.06
CA VAL A 107 -0.18 -3.57 19.36
C VAL A 107 -1.22 -2.54 18.93
N GLU A 108 -1.62 -1.62 19.82
CA GLU A 108 -2.58 -0.56 19.51
C GLU A 108 -2.09 0.34 18.36
N LEU A 109 -0.81 0.73 18.37
CA LEU A 109 -0.21 1.52 17.30
C LEU A 109 -0.31 0.78 15.96
N ALA A 110 0.06 -0.51 15.93
CA ALA A 110 0.01 -1.33 14.73
C ALA A 110 -1.42 -1.52 14.21
N TYR A 111 -2.40 -1.71 15.10
CA TYR A 111 -3.81 -1.87 14.74
C TYR A 111 -4.45 -0.56 14.31
N ARG A 112 -4.22 0.54 15.02
CA ARG A 112 -4.78 1.85 14.69
C ARG A 112 -4.34 2.31 13.31
N SER A 113 -3.04 2.23 13.00
CA SER A 113 -2.48 2.64 11.72
C SER A 113 -2.58 1.58 10.60
N GLY A 114 -2.87 0.33 10.95
CA GLY A 114 -2.99 -0.82 10.04
C GLY A 114 -4.45 -1.20 9.78
N PRO A 115 -4.95 -2.32 10.36
CA PRO A 115 -6.26 -2.87 9.99
C PRO A 115 -7.44 -1.93 10.26
N LEU A 116 -7.40 -1.11 11.31
CA LEU A 116 -8.47 -0.14 11.56
C LEU A 116 -8.45 1.00 10.53
N ALA A 117 -7.28 1.52 10.20
CA ALA A 117 -7.12 2.53 9.15
C ALA A 117 -7.60 1.99 7.79
N VAL A 118 -7.18 0.76 7.43
CA VAL A 118 -7.63 0.08 6.21
C VAL A 118 -9.15 -0.08 6.18
N PHE A 119 -9.74 -0.53 7.28
CA PHE A 119 -11.18 -0.69 7.40
C PHE A 119 -11.92 0.64 7.23
N HIS A 120 -11.44 1.72 7.87
CA HIS A 120 -12.04 3.05 7.74
C HIS A 120 -11.92 3.59 6.31
N ALA A 121 -10.73 3.51 5.70
CA ALA A 121 -10.51 3.98 4.33
C ALA A 121 -11.37 3.22 3.32
N MET A 122 -11.47 1.90 3.44
CA MET A 122 -12.34 1.08 2.60
C MET A 122 -13.81 1.46 2.75
N ARG A 123 -14.30 1.69 3.98
CA ARG A 123 -15.68 2.12 4.22
C ARG A 123 -15.96 3.51 3.67
N ALA A 124 -15.09 4.48 3.90
CA ALA A 124 -15.22 5.83 3.36
C ALA A 124 -15.22 5.84 1.82
N ALA A 125 -14.36 5.02 1.21
CA ALA A 125 -14.25 4.91 -0.24
C ALA A 125 -15.38 4.10 -0.91
N LEU A 126 -16.11 3.26 -0.17
CA LEU A 126 -17.06 2.29 -0.73
C LEU A 126 -18.10 2.90 -1.69
N PRO A 127 -18.78 4.03 -1.40
CA PRO A 127 -19.76 4.60 -2.33
C PRO A 127 -19.14 4.93 -3.70
N HIS A 128 -17.92 5.43 -3.71
CA HIS A 128 -17.19 5.85 -4.91
C HIS A 128 -16.65 4.65 -5.68
N LEU A 129 -16.06 3.67 -4.97
CA LEU A 129 -15.59 2.41 -5.56
C LEU A 129 -16.74 1.60 -6.16
N ARG A 130 -17.94 1.65 -5.55
CA ARG A 130 -19.12 1.01 -6.10
C ARG A 130 -19.59 1.67 -7.38
N ALA A 131 -19.57 3.00 -7.45
CA ALA A 131 -19.94 3.74 -8.64
C ALA A 131 -18.98 3.47 -9.82
N SER A 132 -17.69 3.33 -9.54
CA SER A 132 -16.64 3.11 -10.54
C SER A 132 -16.36 1.62 -10.85
N ARG A 133 -16.91 0.67 -10.06
CA ARG A 133 -16.53 -0.74 -10.05
C ARG A 133 -15.01 -0.89 -9.81
N GLY A 134 -14.50 -0.16 -8.84
CA GLY A 134 -13.09 0.10 -8.63
C GLY A 134 -12.28 -1.07 -8.07
N SER A 135 -11.05 -0.76 -7.65
CA SER A 135 -10.11 -1.74 -7.11
C SER A 135 -9.46 -1.25 -5.82
N VAL A 136 -9.30 -2.15 -4.86
CA VAL A 136 -8.58 -1.91 -3.60
C VAL A 136 -7.34 -2.78 -3.55
N VAL A 137 -6.20 -2.18 -3.21
CA VAL A 137 -4.95 -2.88 -2.92
C VAL A 137 -4.55 -2.59 -1.48
N ASN A 138 -4.50 -3.62 -0.66
CA ASN A 138 -4.03 -3.56 0.70
C ASN A 138 -2.60 -4.07 0.80
N LEU A 139 -1.70 -3.36 1.48
CA LEU A 139 -0.33 -3.82 1.68
C LEU A 139 -0.26 -4.82 2.84
N GLY A 140 0.02 -6.07 2.49
CA GLY A 140 0.39 -7.14 3.40
C GLY A 140 1.89 -7.15 3.71
N SER A 141 2.40 -8.31 4.14
CA SER A 141 3.84 -8.51 4.38
C SER A 141 4.20 -9.99 4.37
N SER A 142 5.29 -10.34 3.71
CA SER A 142 5.89 -11.68 3.79
C SER A 142 6.36 -12.02 5.21
N ALA A 143 6.90 -11.03 5.93
CA ALA A 143 7.31 -11.22 7.32
C ALA A 143 6.14 -11.66 8.23
N ALA A 144 4.93 -11.17 7.96
CA ALA A 144 3.74 -11.58 8.69
C ALA A 144 3.32 -13.02 8.33
N VAL A 145 3.36 -13.35 7.04
CA VAL A 145 3.02 -14.69 6.53
C VAL A 145 3.97 -15.75 7.09
N GLN A 146 5.27 -15.44 7.18
CA GLN A 146 6.30 -16.35 7.68
C GLN A 146 6.39 -16.39 9.20
N GLY A 147 5.77 -15.45 9.92
CA GLY A 147 5.93 -15.32 11.37
C GLY A 147 7.35 -14.90 11.77
N GLU A 148 7.92 -13.91 11.06
CA GLU A 148 9.30 -13.47 11.29
C GLU A 148 9.48 -12.93 12.72
N ALA A 149 10.56 -13.31 13.36
CA ALA A 149 10.85 -12.93 14.75
C ALA A 149 10.89 -11.40 14.90
N THR A 150 10.49 -10.89 16.05
CA THR A 150 10.38 -9.47 16.40
C THR A 150 9.26 -8.67 15.75
N PHE A 151 8.43 -9.28 14.91
CA PHE A 151 7.34 -8.62 14.19
C PHE A 151 5.94 -8.89 14.79
N ALA A 152 5.82 -9.28 16.07
CA ALA A 152 4.54 -9.74 16.65
C ALA A 152 3.37 -8.81 16.37
N ALA A 153 3.42 -7.54 16.83
CA ALA A 153 2.33 -6.57 16.63
C ALA A 153 2.07 -6.27 15.14
N TYR A 154 3.14 -6.18 14.35
CA TYR A 154 3.05 -5.97 12.90
C TYR A 154 2.42 -7.15 12.18
N ALA A 155 2.85 -8.38 12.48
CA ALA A 155 2.32 -9.59 11.87
C ALA A 155 0.82 -9.77 12.17
N MET A 156 0.41 -9.58 13.43
CA MET A 156 -1.01 -9.57 13.82
C MET A 156 -1.81 -8.59 12.97
N ALA A 157 -1.33 -7.35 12.81
CA ALA A 157 -2.01 -6.32 12.03
C ALA A 157 -2.08 -6.67 10.54
N LYS A 158 -0.99 -7.18 9.95
CA LYS A 158 -0.95 -7.54 8.51
C LYS A 158 -1.83 -8.77 8.19
N GLU A 159 -1.91 -9.76 9.09
CA GLU A 159 -2.81 -10.88 8.92
C GLU A 159 -4.28 -10.48 9.10
N ALA A 160 -4.58 -9.53 10.00
CA ALA A 160 -5.92 -8.95 10.09
C ALA A 160 -6.34 -8.26 8.78
N ILE A 161 -5.44 -7.53 8.12
CA ILE A 161 -5.68 -6.91 6.80
C ILE A 161 -5.94 -7.99 5.73
N ARG A 162 -5.20 -9.11 5.74
CA ARG A 162 -5.44 -10.24 4.81
C ARG A 162 -6.82 -10.87 5.04
N GLY A 163 -7.22 -11.03 6.31
CA GLY A 163 -8.56 -11.51 6.68
C GLY A 163 -9.66 -10.58 6.15
N LEU A 164 -9.54 -9.28 6.42
CA LEU A 164 -10.47 -8.26 5.94
C LEU A 164 -10.58 -8.24 4.40
N THR A 165 -9.45 -8.36 3.71
CA THR A 165 -9.41 -8.40 2.23
C THR A 165 -10.24 -9.55 1.67
N ARG A 166 -10.13 -10.75 2.23
CA ARG A 166 -10.89 -11.92 1.77
C ARG A 166 -12.40 -11.75 1.96
N VAL A 167 -12.80 -11.16 3.08
CA VAL A 167 -14.22 -10.85 3.34
C VAL A 167 -14.71 -9.81 2.33
N ALA A 168 -13.99 -8.69 2.19
CA ALA A 168 -14.37 -7.63 1.27
C ALA A 168 -14.42 -8.10 -0.20
N ALA A 169 -13.50 -8.93 -0.64
CA ALA A 169 -13.51 -9.51 -1.99
C ALA A 169 -14.79 -10.32 -2.26
N ARG A 170 -15.28 -11.07 -1.27
CA ARG A 170 -16.52 -11.85 -1.40
C ARG A 170 -17.76 -10.98 -1.40
N GLU A 171 -17.84 -10.01 -0.48
CA GLU A 171 -19.01 -9.16 -0.34
C GLU A 171 -19.13 -8.11 -1.45
N TRP A 172 -18.00 -7.47 -1.80
CA TRP A 172 -17.97 -6.35 -2.74
C TRP A 172 -17.85 -6.80 -4.20
N GLY A 173 -17.56 -8.07 -4.43
CA GLY A 173 -17.58 -8.66 -5.77
C GLY A 173 -18.93 -8.48 -6.46
N ALA A 174 -20.06 -8.52 -5.72
CA ALA A 174 -21.39 -8.24 -6.24
C ALA A 174 -21.54 -6.80 -6.79
N TYR A 175 -20.68 -5.87 -6.37
CA TYR A 175 -20.63 -4.49 -6.86
C TYR A 175 -19.59 -4.30 -7.98
N GLY A 176 -18.90 -5.37 -8.39
CA GLY A 176 -17.79 -5.31 -9.35
C GLY A 176 -16.49 -4.77 -8.77
N ILE A 177 -16.38 -4.62 -7.44
CA ILE A 177 -15.16 -4.15 -6.77
C ILE A 177 -14.22 -5.33 -6.55
N ARG A 178 -12.94 -5.14 -6.91
CA ARG A 178 -11.87 -6.12 -6.67
C ARG A 178 -11.02 -5.67 -5.47
N VAL A 179 -10.70 -6.61 -4.57
CA VAL A 179 -9.91 -6.33 -3.36
C VAL A 179 -8.81 -7.36 -3.23
N ASN A 180 -7.54 -6.93 -3.27
CA ASN A 180 -6.38 -7.81 -3.22
C ASN A 180 -5.33 -7.34 -2.21
N VAL A 181 -4.46 -8.26 -1.78
CA VAL A 181 -3.27 -7.96 -0.97
C VAL A 181 -2.02 -8.07 -1.81
N VAL A 182 -1.10 -7.14 -1.62
CA VAL A 182 0.27 -7.20 -2.14
C VAL A 182 1.24 -7.23 -0.98
N CYS A 183 2.17 -8.18 -0.98
CA CYS A 183 3.25 -8.31 0.01
C CYS A 183 4.59 -7.96 -0.68
N PRO A 184 5.05 -6.71 -0.60
CA PRO A 184 6.27 -6.30 -1.27
C PRO A 184 7.53 -6.56 -0.45
N ALA A 185 8.65 -6.86 -1.11
CA ALA A 185 9.99 -6.68 -0.57
C ALA A 185 10.75 -5.70 -1.46
N ALA A 186 10.77 -4.44 -1.08
CA ALA A 186 11.38 -3.36 -1.85
C ALA A 186 12.36 -2.55 -1.01
N LEU A 187 13.37 -2.00 -1.68
CA LEU A 187 14.35 -1.13 -1.07
C LEU A 187 13.68 0.21 -0.72
N SER A 188 13.43 0.42 0.57
CA SER A 188 12.93 1.69 1.11
C SER A 188 14.11 2.50 1.66
N PRO A 189 13.99 3.83 1.85
CA PRO A 189 15.05 4.62 2.49
C PRO A 189 15.54 4.03 3.81
N ALA A 190 14.63 3.54 4.66
CA ALA A 190 15.00 2.88 5.92
C ALA A 190 15.74 1.55 5.69
N ALA A 191 15.45 0.81 4.64
CA ALA A 191 16.18 -0.40 4.28
C ALA A 191 17.56 -0.07 3.69
N GLU A 192 17.67 1.01 2.91
CA GLU A 192 18.96 1.52 2.41
C GLU A 192 19.88 1.91 3.55
N ASP A 193 19.38 2.71 4.50
CA ASP A 193 20.13 3.12 5.71
C ASP A 193 20.56 1.90 6.53
N PHE A 194 19.66 0.94 6.72
CA PHE A 194 19.96 -0.30 7.45
C PHE A 194 21.03 -1.13 6.75
N PHE A 195 20.95 -1.31 5.44
CA PHE A 195 21.93 -2.08 4.66
C PHE A 195 23.28 -1.37 4.60
N ALA A 196 23.32 -0.05 4.52
CA ALA A 196 24.54 0.72 4.59
C ALA A 196 25.24 0.55 5.97
N ALA A 197 24.44 0.52 7.05
CA ALA A 197 24.96 0.33 8.41
C ALA A 197 25.35 -1.13 8.72
N HIS A 198 24.81 -2.13 8.01
CA HIS A 198 24.97 -3.56 8.27
C HIS A 198 25.18 -4.37 6.99
N PRO A 199 26.34 -4.24 6.29
CA PRO A 199 26.58 -4.91 5.01
C PRO A 199 26.45 -6.45 5.05
N GLU A 200 26.89 -7.07 6.16
CA GLU A 200 26.80 -8.52 6.36
C GLU A 200 25.33 -9.02 6.43
N LYS A 201 24.44 -8.21 7.02
CA LYS A 201 23.02 -8.52 7.07
C LYS A 201 22.36 -8.28 5.72
N ALA A 202 22.77 -7.23 5.01
CA ALA A 202 22.33 -6.96 3.64
C ALA A 202 22.60 -8.16 2.74
N GLU A 203 23.84 -8.70 2.77
CA GLU A 203 24.21 -9.87 1.98
C GLU A 203 23.37 -11.11 2.34
N SER A 204 23.13 -11.34 3.63
CA SER A 204 22.27 -12.44 4.09
C SER A 204 20.84 -12.31 3.58
N VAL A 205 20.26 -11.09 3.62
CA VAL A 205 18.91 -10.81 3.09
C VAL A 205 18.85 -11.04 1.59
N LEU A 206 19.84 -10.54 0.83
CA LEU A 206 19.90 -10.68 -0.63
C LEU A 206 20.05 -12.14 -1.06
N ARG A 207 20.86 -12.94 -0.36
CA ARG A 207 20.99 -14.38 -0.61
C ARG A 207 19.67 -15.16 -0.41
N ALA A 208 18.81 -14.68 0.49
CA ALA A 208 17.49 -15.30 0.72
C ALA A 208 16.45 -14.98 -0.35
N ILE A 209 16.76 -14.05 -1.28
CA ILE A 209 15.89 -13.66 -2.38
C ILE A 209 16.34 -14.36 -3.66
N PRO A 210 15.58 -15.30 -4.25
CA PRO A 210 15.97 -16.01 -5.47
C PRO A 210 16.36 -15.10 -6.65
N LEU A 211 15.71 -13.92 -6.81
CA LEU A 211 16.09 -12.94 -7.82
C LEU A 211 17.35 -12.13 -7.46
N GLY A 212 17.98 -12.36 -6.31
CA GLY A 212 19.26 -11.80 -5.89
C GLY A 212 19.26 -10.31 -5.56
N ARG A 213 18.10 -9.66 -5.49
CA ARG A 213 17.99 -8.22 -5.20
C ARG A 213 16.68 -7.86 -4.50
N MET A 214 16.68 -6.75 -3.78
CA MET A 214 15.43 -6.10 -3.37
C MET A 214 14.71 -5.52 -4.59
N GLY A 215 13.39 -5.45 -4.51
CA GLY A 215 12.57 -4.79 -5.53
C GLY A 215 12.74 -3.28 -5.50
N ASP A 216 12.66 -2.65 -6.66
CA ASP A 216 12.50 -1.20 -6.76
C ASP A 216 11.04 -0.81 -6.50
N PRO A 217 10.78 0.22 -5.65
CA PRO A 217 9.41 0.62 -5.30
C PRO A 217 8.52 1.00 -6.49
N GLU A 218 9.04 1.65 -7.53
CA GLU A 218 8.28 2.07 -8.69
C GLU A 218 8.19 0.97 -9.75
N THR A 219 9.33 0.43 -10.16
CA THR A 219 9.39 -0.43 -11.35
C THR A 219 9.02 -1.88 -11.07
N ASP A 220 9.30 -2.40 -9.86
CA ASP A 220 8.94 -3.78 -9.49
C ASP A 220 7.58 -3.84 -8.76
N ILE A 221 7.33 -2.92 -7.81
CA ILE A 221 6.11 -2.94 -7.01
C ILE A 221 5.02 -2.08 -7.66
N GLY A 222 5.34 -0.83 -7.98
CA GLY A 222 4.36 0.13 -8.51
C GLY A 222 3.75 -0.32 -9.83
N ARG A 223 4.55 -0.82 -10.78
CA ARG A 223 4.05 -1.34 -12.06
C ARG A 223 3.18 -2.57 -11.88
N ALA A 224 3.52 -3.47 -10.97
CA ALA A 224 2.69 -4.63 -10.65
C ALA A 224 1.35 -4.21 -10.05
N VAL A 225 1.34 -3.23 -9.14
CA VAL A 225 0.10 -2.65 -8.60
C VAL A 225 -0.72 -1.97 -9.69
N ALA A 226 -0.09 -1.21 -10.60
CA ALA A 226 -0.79 -0.57 -11.72
C ALA A 226 -1.45 -1.60 -12.66
N ALA A 227 -0.78 -2.72 -12.94
CA ALA A 227 -1.38 -3.83 -13.69
C ALA A 227 -2.54 -4.48 -12.91
N LEU A 228 -2.36 -4.71 -11.60
CA LEU A 228 -3.36 -5.33 -10.73
C LEU A 228 -4.67 -4.54 -10.67
N VAL A 229 -4.60 -3.20 -10.66
CA VAL A 229 -5.78 -2.35 -10.59
C VAL A 229 -6.40 -2.04 -11.96
N SER A 230 -5.71 -2.35 -13.05
CA SER A 230 -6.21 -2.19 -14.42
C SER A 230 -7.19 -3.30 -14.83
N ASP A 231 -7.79 -3.13 -16.00
CA ASP A 231 -8.70 -4.12 -16.59
C ASP A 231 -7.97 -5.41 -17.05
N ASP A 232 -6.64 -5.37 -17.20
CA ASP A 232 -5.83 -6.56 -17.50
C ASP A 232 -5.98 -7.67 -16.44
N MET A 233 -6.33 -7.29 -15.21
CA MET A 233 -6.55 -8.20 -14.07
C MET A 233 -8.00 -8.20 -13.58
N ALA A 234 -8.97 -7.98 -14.49
CA ALA A 234 -10.39 -7.84 -14.14
C ALA A 234 -10.99 -9.07 -13.43
N TYR A 235 -10.41 -10.24 -13.59
CA TYR A 235 -10.90 -11.49 -12.96
C TYR A 235 -10.15 -11.89 -11.68
N LEU A 236 -9.30 -11.00 -11.13
CA LEU A 236 -8.50 -11.26 -9.93
C LEU A 236 -9.02 -10.49 -8.73
N THR A 237 -9.56 -11.19 -7.71
CA THR A 237 -9.97 -10.63 -6.42
C THR A 237 -9.73 -11.63 -5.28
N GLY A 238 -9.51 -11.14 -4.05
CA GLY A 238 -9.27 -11.95 -2.86
C GLY A 238 -7.87 -12.57 -2.77
N ALA A 239 -6.99 -12.27 -3.72
CA ALA A 239 -5.64 -12.83 -3.79
C ALA A 239 -4.67 -12.16 -2.81
N THR A 240 -3.63 -12.92 -2.42
CA THR A 240 -2.41 -12.41 -1.80
C THR A 240 -1.26 -12.60 -2.78
N LEU A 241 -0.69 -11.52 -3.27
CA LEU A 241 0.37 -11.51 -4.26
C LEU A 241 1.71 -11.20 -3.59
N MET A 242 2.66 -12.12 -3.71
CA MET A 242 4.02 -11.96 -3.19
C MET A 242 4.87 -11.24 -4.24
N LEU A 243 5.24 -9.98 -4.00
CA LEU A 243 6.13 -9.18 -4.86
C LEU A 243 7.47 -8.99 -4.15
N GLU A 244 8.23 -10.06 -4.01
CA GLU A 244 9.40 -10.13 -3.14
C GLU A 244 10.57 -10.97 -3.72
N GLY A 245 10.57 -11.18 -5.01
CA GLY A 245 11.64 -11.89 -5.70
C GLY A 245 11.74 -13.39 -5.38
N GLY A 246 10.66 -14.00 -4.87
CA GLY A 246 10.58 -15.44 -4.58
C GLY A 246 11.03 -15.83 -3.17
N ARG A 247 11.24 -14.88 -2.27
CA ARG A 247 11.69 -15.14 -0.89
C ARG A 247 10.70 -16.02 -0.10
N THR A 248 9.40 -15.86 -0.35
CA THR A 248 8.33 -16.60 0.35
C THR A 248 7.47 -17.34 -0.64
N LEU A 249 7.41 -18.64 -0.50
CA LEU A 249 6.51 -19.49 -1.28
C LEU A 249 5.27 -19.77 -0.42
N ILE A 250 4.13 -19.26 -0.82
CA ILE A 250 2.82 -19.62 -0.25
C ILE A 250 2.17 -20.64 -1.17
N GLY A 251 2.02 -21.87 -0.68
CA GLY A 251 1.27 -22.93 -1.33
C GLY A 251 -0.20 -22.88 -0.96
#